data_b18483f856eed71f54c0aa2aeb0937f0
#
_entry.id   b18483f856eed71f54c0aa2aeb0937f0
#
_cell.length_a   1.000
_cell.length_b   1.000
_cell.length_c   1.000
_cell.angle_alpha   90.00
_cell.angle_beta   90.00
_cell.angle_gamma   90.00
#
_symmetry.space_group_name_H-M   'P 1'
#
loop_
_entity.id
_entity.type
_entity.pdbx_description
1 polymer ?
#
loop_
_entity_poly.entity_id
_entity_poly.type
_entity_poly.pdbx_seq_one_letter_code
_entity_poly.pdbx_strand_id
1 'polypeptide(L)'
;GDQLKLTPYQSAAEAAQAVAKGETNFAVSHQSQILETYQQGGVDVVCAFDGQAIENGPFAGVEGVGSKGYPYFRNRCFVMARKGTDAAKVAELKELYDKILADQEMVEWLNDTMLLEVDTMTEDDVKAHIENVKSIVEQYKDIVAG
;
A
#
# COMPACT_ATOMS: atom_id res chain seq x y z
N GLY A 1 2.29 20.58 -11.20
CA GLY A 1 2.39 21.74 -10.98
C GLY A 1 1.88 22.59 -9.83
N ASP A 2 1.70 23.84 -10.08
CA ASP A 2 1.48 24.92 -9.10
C ASP A 2 0.19 24.83 -8.27
N GLN A 3 -0.62 23.79 -8.49
CA GLN A 3 -1.91 23.60 -7.80
C GLN A 3 -1.82 22.71 -6.56
N LEU A 4 -0.72 22.00 -6.36
CA LEU A 4 -0.54 21.10 -5.23
C LEU A 4 0.60 21.58 -4.33
N LYS A 5 0.28 21.85 -3.06
CA LYS A 5 1.27 22.10 -2.02
C LYS A 5 1.44 20.84 -1.20
N LEU A 6 2.63 20.26 -1.22
CA LEU A 6 2.96 19.09 -0.41
C LEU A 6 3.35 19.54 1.00
N THR A 7 2.74 18.92 1.99
CA THR A 7 3.07 19.11 3.42
C THR A 7 3.48 17.76 4.01
N PRO A 8 4.75 17.57 4.37
CA PRO A 8 5.20 16.33 4.98
C PRO A 8 4.72 16.21 6.43
N TYR A 9 4.31 15.01 6.83
CA TYR A 9 3.97 14.64 8.19
C TYR A 9 4.87 13.49 8.67
N GLN A 10 4.97 13.29 9.99
CA GLN A 10 5.80 12.24 10.58
C GLN A 10 5.22 10.83 10.33
N SER A 11 3.89 10.75 10.18
CA SER A 11 3.19 9.50 9.91
C SER A 11 1.94 9.71 9.06
N ALA A 12 1.46 8.64 8.44
CA ALA A 12 0.21 8.63 7.68
C ALA A 12 -1.01 8.90 8.58
N ALA A 13 -0.98 8.43 9.83
CA ALA A 13 -2.04 8.71 10.80
C ALA A 13 -2.10 10.21 11.15
N GLU A 14 -0.94 10.86 11.34
CA GLU A 14 -0.88 12.30 11.58
C GLU A 14 -1.41 13.09 10.38
N ALA A 15 -1.06 12.69 9.16
CA ALA A 15 -1.60 13.28 7.94
C ALA A 15 -3.13 13.15 7.85
N ALA A 16 -3.70 12.01 8.22
CA ALA A 16 -5.15 11.80 8.27
C ALA A 16 -5.83 12.70 9.32
N GLN A 17 -5.22 12.86 10.50
CA GLN A 17 -5.69 13.78 11.53
C GLN A 17 -5.66 15.24 11.06
N ALA A 18 -4.64 15.65 10.31
CA ALA A 18 -4.55 16.99 9.74
C ALA A 18 -5.67 17.26 8.72
N VAL A 19 -6.05 16.24 7.91
CA VAL A 19 -7.24 16.34 7.04
C VAL A 19 -8.52 16.48 7.87
N ALA A 20 -8.71 15.66 8.90
CA ALA A 20 -9.88 15.72 9.78
C ALA A 20 -10.04 17.07 10.49
N LYS A 21 -8.92 17.74 10.78
CA LYS A 21 -8.91 19.09 11.37
C LYS A 21 -9.01 20.23 10.35
N GLY A 22 -8.98 19.92 9.04
CA GLY A 22 -9.00 20.93 7.99
C GLY A 22 -7.67 21.68 7.79
N GLU A 23 -6.57 21.17 8.33
CA GLU A 23 -5.22 21.73 8.15
C GLU A 23 -4.68 21.45 6.73
N THR A 24 -5.12 20.35 6.13
CA THR A 24 -4.87 19.96 4.73
C THR A 24 -6.16 19.51 4.06
N ASN A 25 -6.21 19.55 2.73
CA ASN A 25 -7.42 19.18 1.99
C ASN A 25 -7.55 17.68 1.77
N PHE A 26 -6.44 16.96 1.60
CA PHE A 26 -6.40 15.51 1.43
C PHE A 26 -5.03 14.95 1.84
N ALA A 27 -4.98 13.65 2.06
CA ALA A 27 -3.76 12.90 2.32
C ALA A 27 -3.75 11.58 1.55
N VAL A 28 -2.57 11.03 1.31
CA VAL A 28 -2.36 9.67 0.82
C VAL A 28 -1.82 8.83 1.97
N SER A 29 -2.52 7.76 2.30
CA SER A 29 -2.21 6.95 3.47
C SER A 29 -2.53 5.48 3.21
N HIS A 30 -1.93 4.58 4.01
CA HIS A 30 -2.36 3.18 4.03
C HIS A 30 -3.68 3.05 4.79
N GLN A 31 -4.56 2.15 4.34
CA GLN A 31 -5.90 2.00 4.89
C GLN A 31 -5.92 1.69 6.40
N SER A 32 -4.99 0.90 6.94
CA SER A 32 -4.90 0.64 8.37
C SER A 32 -4.59 1.89 9.21
N GLN A 33 -3.93 2.89 8.64
CA GLN A 33 -3.54 4.12 9.33
C GLN A 33 -4.67 5.16 9.40
N ILE A 34 -5.68 5.02 8.54
CA ILE A 34 -6.82 5.96 8.48
C ILE A 34 -8.10 5.36 9.05
N LEU A 35 -8.12 4.05 9.33
CA LEU A 35 -9.32 3.31 9.71
C LEU A 35 -10.07 3.96 10.88
N GLU A 36 -9.37 4.27 11.96
CA GLU A 36 -9.97 4.87 13.15
C GLU A 36 -10.59 6.25 12.82
N THR A 37 -9.84 7.12 12.14
CA THR A 37 -10.32 8.46 11.77
C THR A 37 -11.52 8.39 10.83
N TYR A 38 -11.52 7.43 9.88
CA TYR A 38 -12.64 7.17 8.99
C TYR A 38 -13.88 6.68 9.75
N GLN A 39 -13.73 5.71 10.65
CA GLN A 39 -14.84 5.18 11.46
C GLN A 39 -15.45 6.23 12.39
N GLN A 40 -14.65 7.21 12.83
CA GLN A 40 -15.13 8.36 13.61
C GLN A 40 -15.79 9.46 12.75
N GLY A 41 -15.84 9.27 11.42
CA GLY A 41 -16.40 10.26 10.50
C GLY A 41 -15.55 11.50 10.29
N GLY A 42 -14.26 11.42 10.62
CA GLY A 42 -13.31 12.53 10.48
C GLY A 42 -12.79 12.73 9.06
N VAL A 43 -12.81 11.68 8.23
CA VAL A 43 -12.37 11.71 6.84
C VAL A 43 -13.24 10.81 5.96
N ASP A 44 -13.32 11.15 4.66
CA ASP A 44 -13.87 10.30 3.62
C ASP A 44 -12.75 9.73 2.74
N VAL A 45 -12.94 8.51 2.23
CA VAL A 45 -12.00 7.90 1.29
C VAL A 45 -12.51 8.08 -0.14
N VAL A 46 -11.76 8.84 -0.93
CA VAL A 46 -12.16 9.25 -2.28
C VAL A 46 -11.83 8.18 -3.33
N CYS A 47 -10.66 7.54 -3.22
CA CYS A 47 -10.20 6.50 -4.14
C CYS A 47 -9.09 5.66 -3.52
N ALA A 48 -8.86 4.49 -4.09
CA ALA A 48 -7.73 3.61 -3.78
C ALA A 48 -6.71 3.59 -4.92
N PHE A 49 -5.43 3.42 -4.58
CA PHE A 49 -4.38 3.16 -5.59
C PHE A 49 -4.40 1.69 -5.99
N ASP A 50 -5.49 1.29 -6.64
CA ASP A 50 -5.74 -0.06 -7.14
C ASP A 50 -6.33 -0.02 -8.55
N GLY A 51 -6.34 -1.17 -9.23
CA GLY A 51 -6.94 -1.33 -10.55
C GLY A 51 -8.46 -1.42 -10.54
N GLN A 52 -9.02 -1.89 -9.43
CA GLN A 52 -10.45 -2.13 -9.23
C GLN A 52 -10.92 -1.51 -7.92
N ALA A 53 -12.22 -1.51 -7.69
CA ALA A 53 -12.77 -1.14 -6.40
C ALA A 53 -12.34 -2.13 -5.31
N ILE A 54 -12.21 -1.64 -4.08
CA ILE A 54 -11.96 -2.50 -2.92
C ILE A 54 -13.20 -3.40 -2.73
N GLU A 55 -13.00 -4.71 -2.72
CA GLU A 55 -14.10 -5.67 -2.67
C GLU A 55 -14.59 -5.93 -1.25
N ASN A 56 -13.68 -5.92 -0.28
CA ASN A 56 -13.96 -6.37 1.08
C ASN A 56 -13.43 -5.39 2.15
N GLY A 57 -13.89 -5.60 3.38
CA GLY A 57 -13.42 -4.84 4.54
C GLY A 57 -14.06 -3.46 4.71
N PRO A 58 -13.50 -2.64 5.60
CA PRO A 58 -14.09 -1.35 5.99
C PRO A 58 -14.23 -0.34 4.84
N PHE A 59 -13.45 -0.49 3.78
CA PHE A 59 -13.42 0.41 2.62
C PHE A 59 -14.03 -0.22 1.37
N ALA A 60 -14.83 -1.29 1.52
CA ALA A 60 -15.52 -1.94 0.40
C ALA A 60 -16.33 -0.92 -0.42
N GLY A 61 -16.22 -1.00 -1.75
CA GLY A 61 -16.88 -0.09 -2.69
C GLY A 61 -16.09 1.18 -3.03
N VAL A 62 -14.97 1.46 -2.36
CA VAL A 62 -14.09 2.57 -2.74
C VAL A 62 -13.45 2.26 -4.09
N GLU A 63 -13.67 3.13 -5.08
CA GLU A 63 -13.18 2.94 -6.44
C GLU A 63 -11.65 3.00 -6.53
N GLY A 64 -11.06 2.10 -7.31
CA GLY A 64 -9.66 2.14 -7.69
C GLY A 64 -9.39 3.15 -8.80
N VAL A 65 -8.29 3.89 -8.73
CA VAL A 65 -7.90 4.86 -9.77
C VAL A 65 -7.68 4.22 -11.14
N GLY A 66 -7.27 2.95 -11.17
CA GLY A 66 -7.07 2.19 -12.41
C GLY A 66 -8.36 1.97 -13.20
N SER A 67 -9.52 1.86 -12.53
CA SER A 67 -10.82 1.76 -13.20
C SER A 67 -11.17 3.01 -14.03
N LYS A 68 -10.52 4.13 -13.72
CA LYS A 68 -10.67 5.42 -14.43
C LYS A 68 -9.54 5.68 -15.44
N GLY A 69 -8.69 4.67 -15.70
CA GLY A 69 -7.59 4.76 -16.66
C GLY A 69 -6.34 5.47 -16.15
N TYR A 70 -6.25 5.76 -14.85
CA TYR A 70 -5.03 6.31 -14.26
C TYR A 70 -4.01 5.20 -13.97
N PRO A 71 -2.71 5.47 -14.10
CA PRO A 71 -1.67 4.53 -13.70
C PRO A 71 -1.71 4.30 -12.19
N TYR A 72 -1.45 3.08 -11.79
CA TYR A 72 -1.41 2.70 -10.38
C TYR A 72 -0.38 1.60 -10.15
N PHE A 73 0.04 1.45 -8.92
CA PHE A 73 0.74 0.27 -8.43
C PHE A 73 0.29 -0.01 -7.00
N ARG A 74 0.12 -1.27 -6.68
CA ARG A 74 -0.18 -1.69 -5.31
C ARG A 74 1.06 -1.52 -4.44
N ASN A 75 0.88 -1.00 -3.24
CA ASN A 75 1.93 -1.02 -2.23
C ASN A 75 2.12 -2.47 -1.75
N ARG A 76 3.32 -3.01 -1.91
CA ARG A 76 3.67 -4.38 -1.56
C ARG A 76 4.67 -4.40 -0.41
N CYS A 77 4.42 -5.26 0.58
CA CYS A 77 5.36 -5.54 1.64
C CYS A 77 6.25 -6.72 1.25
N PHE A 78 7.55 -6.56 1.36
CA PHE A 78 8.53 -7.61 1.05
C PHE A 78 9.36 -7.94 2.27
N VAL A 79 9.67 -9.23 2.43
CA VAL A 79 10.73 -9.68 3.33
C VAL A 79 12.02 -9.80 2.54
N MET A 80 13.10 -9.21 3.05
CA MET A 80 14.38 -9.12 2.35
C MET A 80 15.49 -9.77 3.14
N ALA A 81 16.35 -10.53 2.47
CA ALA A 81 17.61 -10.97 3.01
C ALA A 81 18.76 -10.07 2.50
N ARG A 82 19.81 -9.89 3.30
CA ARG A 82 21.02 -9.19 2.87
C ARG A 82 21.64 -9.88 1.66
N LYS A 83 22.10 -9.11 0.68
CA LYS A 83 22.88 -9.64 -0.45
C LYS A 83 24.10 -10.41 0.06
N GLY A 84 24.26 -11.65 -0.43
CA GLY A 84 25.33 -12.55 0.00
C GLY A 84 25.00 -13.39 1.24
N THR A 85 23.75 -13.37 1.73
CA THR A 85 23.27 -14.36 2.70
C THR A 85 23.37 -15.75 2.06
N ASP A 86 23.82 -16.72 2.85
CA ASP A 86 23.93 -18.11 2.43
C ASP A 86 22.62 -18.64 1.86
N ALA A 87 22.67 -19.34 0.73
CA ALA A 87 21.48 -19.78 0.01
C ALA A 87 20.62 -20.79 0.81
N ALA A 88 21.26 -21.66 1.62
CA ALA A 88 20.54 -22.58 2.48
C ALA A 88 19.79 -21.82 3.57
N LYS A 89 20.39 -20.74 4.11
CA LYS A 89 19.73 -19.89 5.11
C LYS A 89 18.56 -19.12 4.51
N VAL A 90 18.68 -18.65 3.28
CA VAL A 90 17.56 -17.98 2.56
C VAL A 90 16.41 -18.96 2.33
N ALA A 91 16.73 -20.21 1.93
CA ALA A 91 15.73 -21.25 1.74
C ALA A 91 14.99 -21.61 3.05
N GLU A 92 15.73 -21.74 4.17
CA GLU A 92 15.15 -21.98 5.50
C GLU A 92 14.18 -20.84 5.91
N LEU A 93 14.61 -19.59 5.72
CA LEU A 93 13.76 -18.43 6.03
C LEU A 93 12.52 -18.37 5.14
N LYS A 94 12.67 -18.71 3.86
CA LYS A 94 11.53 -18.77 2.94
C LYS A 94 10.52 -19.84 3.36
N GLU A 95 10.99 -21.05 3.70
CA GLU A 95 10.11 -22.14 4.18
C GLU A 95 9.37 -21.73 5.46
N LEU A 96 10.05 -21.06 6.38
CA LEU A 96 9.43 -20.54 7.60
C LEU A 96 8.34 -19.52 7.27
N TYR A 97 8.62 -18.62 6.34
CA TYR A 97 7.67 -17.59 5.93
C TYR A 97 6.45 -18.18 5.22
N ASP A 98 6.67 -19.15 4.32
CA ASP A 98 5.59 -19.86 3.63
C ASP A 98 4.66 -20.57 4.66
N LYS A 99 5.20 -21.13 5.74
CA LYS A 99 4.40 -21.73 6.84
C LYS A 99 3.61 -20.66 7.61
N ILE A 100 4.20 -19.52 7.92
CA ILE A 100 3.53 -18.40 8.60
C ILE A 100 2.36 -17.88 7.75
N LEU A 101 2.57 -17.69 6.45
CA LEU A 101 1.54 -17.20 5.53
C LEU A 101 0.48 -18.27 5.16
N ALA A 102 0.73 -19.54 5.47
CA ALA A 102 -0.25 -20.61 5.34
C ALA A 102 -1.10 -20.80 6.64
N ASP A 103 -0.71 -20.17 7.73
CA ASP A 103 -1.43 -20.20 8.99
C ASP A 103 -2.68 -19.32 8.92
N GLN A 104 -3.85 -19.93 9.14
CA GLN A 104 -5.13 -19.24 8.97
C GLN A 104 -5.30 -18.08 9.96
N GLU A 105 -4.87 -18.24 11.22
CA GLU A 105 -4.98 -17.21 12.24
C GLU A 105 -4.12 -15.99 11.88
N MET A 106 -2.91 -16.24 11.33
CA MET A 106 -2.05 -15.17 10.83
C MET A 106 -2.65 -14.45 9.62
N VAL A 107 -3.23 -15.19 8.67
CA VAL A 107 -3.89 -14.61 7.49
C VAL A 107 -5.09 -13.75 7.90
N GLU A 108 -5.93 -14.23 8.80
CA GLU A 108 -7.05 -13.47 9.35
C GLU A 108 -6.57 -12.20 10.07
N TRP A 109 -5.53 -12.28 10.88
CA TRP A 109 -4.96 -11.12 11.55
C TRP A 109 -4.39 -10.09 10.54
N LEU A 110 -3.68 -10.54 9.50
CA LEU A 110 -3.18 -9.66 8.45
C LEU A 110 -4.33 -8.96 7.71
N ASN A 111 -5.37 -9.68 7.35
CA ASN A 111 -6.52 -9.14 6.62
C ASN A 111 -7.36 -8.18 7.48
N ASP A 112 -7.69 -8.58 8.70
CA ASP A 112 -8.68 -7.88 9.52
C ASP A 112 -8.07 -6.75 10.36
N THR A 113 -6.83 -6.92 10.83
CA THR A 113 -6.16 -5.94 11.70
C THR A 113 -5.23 -5.04 10.92
N MET A 114 -4.40 -5.63 10.05
CA MET A 114 -3.42 -4.88 9.27
C MET A 114 -3.97 -4.39 7.94
N LEU A 115 -5.13 -4.88 7.53
CA LEU A 115 -5.75 -4.62 6.23
C LEU A 115 -4.77 -4.88 5.07
N LEU A 116 -4.03 -5.98 5.19
CA LEU A 116 -3.07 -6.46 4.20
C LEU A 116 -3.56 -7.79 3.63
N GLU A 117 -3.78 -7.84 2.34
CA GLU A 117 -4.06 -9.09 1.64
C GLU A 117 -2.77 -9.92 1.55
N VAL A 118 -2.88 -11.20 1.91
CA VAL A 118 -1.80 -12.16 1.66
C VAL A 118 -1.82 -12.53 0.18
N ASP A 119 -0.73 -12.21 -0.51
CA ASP A 119 -0.55 -12.47 -1.92
C ASP A 119 0.70 -13.33 -2.13
N THR A 120 0.54 -14.44 -2.82
CA THR A 120 1.64 -15.34 -3.17
C THR A 120 2.25 -14.93 -4.50
N MET A 121 3.33 -14.15 -4.43
CA MET A 121 4.08 -13.73 -5.61
C MET A 121 5.29 -14.64 -5.83
N THR A 122 5.49 -15.06 -7.08
CA THR A 122 6.74 -15.68 -7.49
C THR A 122 7.87 -14.65 -7.57
N GLU A 123 9.12 -15.11 -7.64
CA GLU A 123 10.27 -14.20 -7.82
C GLU A 123 10.14 -13.35 -9.11
N ASP A 124 9.58 -13.93 -10.17
CA ASP A 124 9.38 -13.22 -11.42
C ASP A 124 8.24 -12.19 -11.33
N ASP A 125 7.18 -12.46 -10.58
CA ASP A 125 6.12 -11.48 -10.29
C ASP A 125 6.68 -10.29 -9.49
N VAL A 126 7.56 -10.54 -8.51
CA VAL A 126 8.24 -9.48 -7.75
C VAL A 126 9.09 -8.61 -8.67
N LYS A 127 9.88 -9.21 -9.56
CA LYS A 127 10.69 -8.48 -10.54
C LYS A 127 9.81 -7.65 -11.49
N ALA A 128 8.75 -8.26 -12.02
CA ALA A 128 7.80 -7.56 -12.90
C ALA A 128 7.13 -6.37 -12.18
N HIS A 129 6.74 -6.54 -10.91
CA HIS A 129 6.18 -5.46 -10.11
C HIS A 129 7.19 -4.30 -9.93
N ILE A 130 8.44 -4.59 -9.60
CA ILE A 130 9.50 -3.58 -9.45
C ILE A 130 9.71 -2.82 -10.77
N GLU A 131 9.78 -3.52 -11.90
CA GLU A 131 9.96 -2.87 -13.21
C GLU A 131 8.74 -2.02 -13.60
N ASN A 132 7.52 -2.45 -13.27
CA ASN A 132 6.32 -1.65 -13.47
C ASN A 132 6.37 -0.34 -12.66
N VAL A 133 6.73 -0.42 -11.37
CA VAL A 133 6.87 0.78 -10.52
C VAL A 133 7.93 1.71 -11.08
N LYS A 134 9.09 1.21 -11.48
CA LYS A 134 10.15 2.01 -12.11
C LYS A 134 9.66 2.71 -13.38
N SER A 135 8.92 2.00 -14.24
CA SER A 135 8.36 2.56 -15.47
C SER A 135 7.40 3.72 -15.19
N ILE A 136 6.51 3.56 -14.20
CA ILE A 136 5.59 4.62 -13.80
C ILE A 136 6.36 5.82 -13.24
N VAL A 137 7.33 5.60 -12.35
CA VAL A 137 8.17 6.68 -11.78
C VAL A 137 8.91 7.43 -12.90
N GLU A 138 9.50 6.71 -13.85
CA GLU A 138 10.21 7.33 -14.98
C GLU A 138 9.28 8.16 -15.88
N GLN A 139 8.06 7.65 -16.13
CA GLN A 139 7.05 8.37 -16.92
C GLN A 139 6.64 9.71 -16.30
N TYR A 140 6.63 9.81 -14.98
CA TYR A 140 6.14 10.97 -14.24
C TYR A 140 7.23 11.75 -13.50
N LYS A 141 8.51 11.40 -13.71
CA LYS A 141 9.65 12.01 -12.97
C LYS A 141 9.71 13.53 -13.07
N ASP A 142 9.43 14.08 -14.25
CA ASP A 142 9.48 15.52 -14.50
C ASP A 142 8.35 16.29 -13.81
N ILE A 143 7.25 15.61 -13.47
CA ILE A 143 6.13 16.16 -12.71
C ILE A 143 6.45 16.18 -11.21
N VAL A 144 7.18 15.15 -10.74
CA VAL A 144 7.51 14.98 -9.32
C VAL A 144 8.76 15.77 -8.92
N ALA A 145 9.70 15.97 -9.86
CA ALA A 145 10.96 16.70 -9.63
C ALA A 145 10.84 18.23 -9.73
N GLY A 146 9.67 18.75 -10.14
CA GLY A 146 9.38 20.17 -10.30
C GLY A 146 8.91 20.86 -9.04
#